data_a11b435b85b7ed07b6b7534e7c01a409
#
_entry.id   a11b435b85b7ed07b6b7534e7c01a409
#
_cell.length_a   1.000
_cell.length_b   1.000
_cell.length_c   1.000
_cell.angle_alpha   90.00
_cell.angle_beta   90.00
_cell.angle_gamma   90.00
#
_symmetry.space_group_name_H-M   'P 1'
#
loop_
_entity.id
_entity.type
_entity.pdbx_description
1 polymer ?
#
loop_
_entity_poly.entity_id
_entity_poly.type
_entity_poly.pdbx_seq_one_letter_code
_entity_poly.pdbx_strand_id
1 'polypeptide(L)'
;MKVTEVKTFLVHAVRQNWLFVKVTTDTGLTGWGEASVEAQENAVAACIDTLAKRSVIGQDPLNISKIWRQMYHQGFWRGGFIHMSAISGIDQALWDIAGKHYNVPVYMLLGGNVRDKLKCYTHAQTGKEAYHLCHELGFSGVKCCYRYGRLEAALKEIREAIGFDKELYVDQHGQLPAAKSADQMKAAAKYGVAFFEEPVGPENF
;
A
#
# COMPACT_ATOMS: atom_id res chain seq x y z
N MET A 1 -28.05 -5.12 -11.15
CA MET A 1 -27.29 -5.61 -9.96
C MET A 1 -27.21 -4.48 -8.95
N LYS A 2 -27.40 -4.80 -7.66
CA LYS A 2 -27.35 -3.79 -6.59
C LYS A 2 -26.51 -4.31 -5.43
N VAL A 3 -25.77 -3.42 -4.79
CA VAL A 3 -25.08 -3.73 -3.53
C VAL A 3 -26.09 -3.92 -2.42
N THR A 4 -26.04 -5.04 -1.73
CA THR A 4 -26.91 -5.37 -0.58
C THR A 4 -26.20 -5.26 0.76
N GLU A 5 -24.89 -5.49 0.81
CA GLU A 5 -24.11 -5.47 2.04
C GLU A 5 -22.68 -5.00 1.78
N VAL A 6 -22.12 -4.27 2.75
CA VAL A 6 -20.68 -3.99 2.89
C VAL A 6 -20.29 -4.42 4.30
N LYS A 7 -19.33 -5.32 4.41
CA LYS A 7 -18.88 -5.89 5.67
C LYS A 7 -17.36 -5.81 5.80
N THR A 8 -16.89 -5.49 6.99
CA THR A 8 -15.46 -5.44 7.31
C THR A 8 -15.03 -6.66 8.12
N PHE A 9 -13.77 -7.08 7.93
CA PHE A 9 -13.13 -8.17 8.66
C PHE A 9 -11.77 -7.71 9.14
N LEU A 10 -11.60 -7.63 10.46
CA LEU A 10 -10.30 -7.37 11.06
C LEU A 10 -9.59 -8.70 11.29
N VAL A 11 -8.49 -8.90 10.60
CA VAL A 11 -7.70 -10.14 10.67
C VAL A 11 -6.34 -9.82 11.27
N HIS A 12 -6.00 -10.46 12.38
CA HIS A 12 -4.70 -10.33 13.00
C HIS A 12 -3.64 -11.08 12.20
N ALA A 13 -2.61 -10.37 11.75
CA ALA A 13 -1.39 -10.95 11.20
C ALA A 13 -0.21 -10.66 12.14
N VAL A 14 0.86 -11.44 12.02
CA VAL A 14 1.97 -11.49 12.99
C VAL A 14 2.52 -10.12 13.44
N ARG A 15 2.51 -9.12 12.57
CA ARG A 15 3.07 -7.78 12.83
C ARG A 15 2.02 -6.68 12.91
N GLN A 16 0.90 -6.83 12.22
CA GLN A 16 -0.15 -5.82 12.09
C GLN A 16 -1.50 -6.49 11.86
N ASN A 17 -2.57 -5.72 11.98
CA ASN A 17 -3.88 -6.17 11.56
C ASN A 17 -4.15 -5.81 10.09
N TRP A 18 -4.95 -6.63 9.44
CA TRP A 18 -5.47 -6.37 8.09
C TRP A 18 -6.96 -6.09 8.18
N LEU A 19 -7.42 -5.02 7.57
CA LEU A 19 -8.83 -4.69 7.47
C LEU A 19 -9.33 -4.97 6.06
N PHE A 20 -9.98 -6.12 5.88
CA PHE A 20 -10.61 -6.47 4.61
C PHE A 20 -12.03 -5.93 4.52
N VAL A 21 -12.44 -5.60 3.29
CA VAL A 21 -13.79 -5.13 2.95
C VAL A 21 -14.40 -6.10 1.98
N LYS A 22 -15.60 -6.62 2.29
CA LYS A 22 -16.40 -7.44 1.40
C LYS A 22 -17.65 -6.68 0.99
N VAL A 23 -17.87 -6.55 -0.31
CA VAL A 23 -19.10 -6.02 -0.89
C VAL A 23 -19.89 -7.17 -1.50
N THR A 24 -21.17 -7.27 -1.16
CA THR A 24 -22.11 -8.32 -1.64
C THR A 24 -23.23 -7.67 -2.46
N THR A 25 -23.63 -8.36 -3.52
CA THR A 25 -24.72 -7.92 -4.41
C THR A 25 -25.97 -8.81 -4.31
N ASP A 26 -27.09 -8.31 -4.81
CA ASP A 26 -28.36 -9.04 -4.91
C ASP A 26 -28.32 -10.27 -5.85
N THR A 27 -27.29 -10.37 -6.69
CA THR A 27 -27.06 -11.54 -7.54
C THR A 27 -26.14 -12.59 -6.89
N GLY A 28 -25.69 -12.36 -5.66
CA GLY A 28 -24.74 -13.22 -4.96
C GLY A 28 -23.27 -13.00 -5.34
N LEU A 29 -22.98 -12.15 -6.33
CA LEU A 29 -21.62 -11.77 -6.67
C LEU A 29 -20.99 -10.94 -5.56
N THR A 30 -19.75 -11.26 -5.20
CA THR A 30 -19.01 -10.56 -4.13
C THR A 30 -17.67 -10.05 -4.60
N GLY A 31 -17.24 -8.92 -4.06
CA GLY A 31 -15.89 -8.37 -4.25
C GLY A 31 -15.18 -8.12 -2.93
N TRP A 32 -13.87 -8.13 -2.99
CA TRP A 32 -12.99 -7.90 -1.85
C TRP A 32 -12.05 -6.73 -2.08
N GLY A 33 -11.80 -5.98 -1.03
CA GLY A 33 -10.79 -4.94 -0.97
C GLY A 33 -10.09 -4.94 0.39
N GLU A 34 -9.07 -4.12 0.51
CA GLU A 34 -8.31 -3.95 1.74
C GLU A 34 -8.19 -2.46 2.08
N ALA A 35 -8.42 -2.13 3.34
CA ALA A 35 -8.48 -0.75 3.85
C ALA A 35 -7.59 -0.56 5.09
N SER A 36 -6.56 -1.38 5.25
CA SER A 36 -5.69 -1.35 6.44
C SER A 36 -4.99 -0.01 6.60
N VAL A 37 -5.04 0.50 7.83
CA VAL A 37 -4.20 1.61 8.31
C VAL A 37 -3.70 1.19 9.67
N GLU A 38 -2.39 0.98 9.79
CA GLU A 38 -1.77 0.48 11.00
C GLU A 38 -2.20 1.29 12.23
N ALA A 39 -2.65 0.61 13.29
CA ALA A 39 -3.17 1.15 14.54
C ALA A 39 -4.45 2.01 14.42
N GLN A 40 -5.07 2.12 13.24
CA GLN A 40 -6.29 2.91 13.00
C GLN A 40 -7.42 2.10 12.36
N GLU A 41 -7.32 0.79 12.31
CA GLU A 41 -8.23 -0.09 11.56
C GLU A 41 -9.68 0.05 12.02
N ASN A 42 -9.92 0.22 13.33
CA ASN A 42 -11.26 0.43 13.88
C ASN A 42 -11.89 1.75 13.42
N ALA A 43 -11.10 2.82 13.32
CA ALA A 43 -11.57 4.11 12.81
C ALA A 43 -11.94 4.00 11.32
N VAL A 44 -11.12 3.30 10.53
CA VAL A 44 -11.41 3.04 9.12
C VAL A 44 -12.66 2.17 8.97
N ALA A 45 -12.84 1.12 9.77
CA ALA A 45 -14.01 0.26 9.74
C ALA A 45 -15.32 1.04 10.02
N ALA A 46 -15.31 1.93 11.02
CA ALA A 46 -16.44 2.81 11.32
C ALA A 46 -16.74 3.80 10.17
N CYS A 47 -15.68 4.30 9.51
CA CYS A 47 -15.84 5.15 8.33
C CYS A 47 -16.45 4.36 7.17
N ILE A 48 -16.01 3.12 6.91
CA ILE A 48 -16.59 2.22 5.89
C ILE A 48 -18.08 2.00 6.13
N ASP A 49 -18.48 1.69 7.37
CA ASP A 49 -19.91 1.50 7.71
C ASP A 49 -20.74 2.75 7.39
N THR A 50 -20.22 3.92 7.70
CA THR A 50 -20.87 5.20 7.39
C THR A 50 -20.99 5.43 5.89
N LEU A 51 -19.92 5.24 5.12
CA LEU A 51 -19.91 5.40 3.67
C LEU A 51 -20.81 4.37 2.97
N ALA A 52 -20.79 3.13 3.45
CA ALA A 52 -21.63 2.06 2.92
C ALA A 52 -23.12 2.41 2.97
N LYS A 53 -23.60 2.81 4.14
CA LYS A 53 -25.01 3.17 4.35
C LYS A 53 -25.46 4.37 3.53
N ARG A 54 -24.57 5.32 3.33
CA ARG A 54 -24.91 6.59 2.69
C ARG A 54 -24.77 6.57 1.17
N SER A 55 -23.80 5.84 0.62
CA SER A 55 -23.36 6.01 -0.76
C SER A 55 -23.22 4.72 -1.58
N VAL A 56 -23.24 3.55 -0.94
CA VAL A 56 -22.90 2.29 -1.62
C VAL A 56 -24.06 1.32 -1.68
N ILE A 57 -24.72 1.06 -0.55
CA ILE A 57 -25.84 0.11 -0.48
C ILE A 57 -26.98 0.62 -1.37
N GLY A 58 -27.56 -0.28 -2.17
CA GLY A 58 -28.60 -0.01 -3.16
C GLY A 58 -28.12 0.54 -4.50
N GLN A 59 -26.83 0.92 -4.62
CA GLN A 59 -26.26 1.36 -5.92
C GLN A 59 -25.91 0.15 -6.80
N ASP A 60 -25.81 0.41 -8.11
CA ASP A 60 -25.22 -0.55 -9.04
C ASP A 60 -23.69 -0.51 -8.88
N PRO A 61 -23.04 -1.63 -8.46
CA PRO A 61 -21.61 -1.68 -8.20
C PRO A 61 -20.74 -1.42 -9.45
N LEU A 62 -21.29 -1.52 -10.65
CA LEU A 62 -20.56 -1.22 -11.88
C LEU A 62 -20.40 0.30 -12.12
N ASN A 63 -21.16 1.13 -11.42
CA ASN A 63 -21.00 2.58 -11.44
C ASN A 63 -19.87 3.07 -10.49
N ILE A 64 -18.70 2.48 -10.59
CA ILE A 64 -17.58 2.64 -9.66
C ILE A 64 -17.22 4.11 -9.45
N SER A 65 -16.94 4.85 -10.52
CA SER A 65 -16.56 6.27 -10.44
C SER A 65 -17.64 7.14 -9.83
N LYS A 66 -18.93 6.83 -10.08
CA LYS A 66 -20.05 7.54 -9.46
C LYS A 66 -20.07 7.31 -7.95
N ILE A 67 -19.94 6.05 -7.51
CA ILE A 67 -19.92 5.66 -6.10
C ILE A 67 -18.73 6.30 -5.41
N TRP A 68 -17.52 6.24 -6.01
CA TRP A 68 -16.32 6.88 -5.50
C TRP A 68 -16.53 8.38 -5.26
N ARG A 69 -17.07 9.08 -6.26
CA ARG A 69 -17.36 10.51 -6.14
C ARG A 69 -18.41 10.82 -5.07
N GLN A 70 -19.43 9.99 -4.92
CA GLN A 70 -20.41 10.11 -3.86
C GLN A 70 -19.79 9.94 -2.49
N MET A 71 -18.95 8.92 -2.28
CA MET A 71 -18.23 8.72 -1.02
C MET A 71 -17.31 9.90 -0.68
N TYR A 72 -16.58 10.43 -1.67
CA TYR A 72 -15.65 11.53 -1.44
C TYR A 72 -16.35 12.87 -1.19
N HIS A 73 -17.41 13.18 -1.94
CA HIS A 73 -18.09 14.47 -1.88
C HIS A 73 -19.27 14.54 -0.89
N GLN A 74 -19.57 13.46 -0.19
CA GLN A 74 -20.75 13.34 0.65
C GLN A 74 -20.81 14.33 1.81
N GLY A 75 -19.64 14.72 2.34
CA GLY A 75 -19.52 15.66 3.43
C GLY A 75 -18.75 16.91 3.04
N PHE A 76 -18.84 17.92 3.88
CA PHE A 76 -18.00 19.13 3.76
C PHE A 76 -16.53 18.79 4.03
N TRP A 77 -16.26 17.95 5.05
CA TRP A 77 -14.93 17.52 5.45
C TRP A 77 -14.49 16.31 4.59
N ARG A 78 -13.44 16.47 3.81
CA ARG A 78 -12.98 15.50 2.82
C ARG A 78 -11.51 15.15 3.00
N GLY A 79 -11.15 13.93 2.57
CA GLY A 79 -9.77 13.47 2.56
C GLY A 79 -9.28 12.99 3.93
N GLY A 80 -7.96 12.97 4.08
CA GLY A 80 -7.28 12.34 5.20
C GLY A 80 -7.23 10.82 5.09
N PHE A 81 -6.24 10.23 5.76
CA PHE A 81 -5.91 8.81 5.58
C PHE A 81 -7.03 7.85 5.99
N ILE A 82 -7.82 8.14 7.03
CA ILE A 82 -8.97 7.31 7.44
C ILE A 82 -10.04 7.28 6.34
N HIS A 83 -10.46 8.46 5.87
CA HIS A 83 -11.52 8.56 4.86
C HIS A 83 -11.08 7.97 3.52
N MET A 84 -9.85 8.27 3.09
CA MET A 84 -9.34 7.76 1.80
C MET A 84 -9.11 6.26 1.83
N SER A 85 -8.62 5.69 2.94
CA SER A 85 -8.48 4.23 3.06
C SER A 85 -9.82 3.52 3.08
N ALA A 86 -10.83 4.10 3.73
CA ALA A 86 -12.19 3.56 3.70
C ALA A 86 -12.77 3.56 2.27
N ILE A 87 -12.59 4.65 1.52
CA ILE A 87 -12.98 4.73 0.10
C ILE A 87 -12.23 3.69 -0.72
N SER A 88 -10.89 3.60 -0.54
CA SER A 88 -10.03 2.67 -1.29
C SER A 88 -10.46 1.21 -1.10
N GLY A 89 -10.73 0.79 0.13
CA GLY A 89 -11.18 -0.59 0.38
C GLY A 89 -12.51 -0.92 -0.28
N ILE A 90 -13.47 -0.01 -0.29
CA ILE A 90 -14.74 -0.19 -1.00
C ILE A 90 -14.50 -0.19 -2.52
N ASP A 91 -13.70 0.76 -3.03
CA ASP A 91 -13.41 0.91 -4.46
C ASP A 91 -12.75 -0.35 -5.03
N GLN A 92 -11.75 -0.91 -4.34
CA GLN A 92 -11.12 -2.18 -4.72
C GLN A 92 -12.16 -3.31 -4.82
N ALA A 93 -13.06 -3.41 -3.85
CA ALA A 93 -14.12 -4.42 -3.88
C ALA A 93 -15.09 -4.23 -5.06
N LEU A 94 -15.40 -3.00 -5.45
CA LEU A 94 -16.22 -2.72 -6.63
C LEU A 94 -15.51 -3.09 -7.94
N TRP A 95 -14.20 -2.82 -8.05
CA TRP A 95 -13.39 -3.27 -9.18
C TRP A 95 -13.29 -4.80 -9.27
N ASP A 96 -13.16 -5.49 -8.13
CA ASP A 96 -13.19 -6.96 -8.08
C ASP A 96 -14.54 -7.52 -8.56
N ILE A 97 -15.67 -6.89 -8.16
CA ILE A 97 -17.00 -7.23 -8.70
C ILE A 97 -17.07 -7.02 -10.21
N ALA A 98 -16.54 -5.90 -10.70
CA ALA A 98 -16.56 -5.61 -12.14
C ALA A 98 -15.73 -6.63 -12.93
N GLY A 99 -14.53 -6.98 -12.47
CA GLY A 99 -13.70 -8.01 -13.07
C GLY A 99 -14.42 -9.37 -13.15
N LYS A 100 -15.04 -9.78 -12.05
CA LYS A 100 -15.84 -11.02 -11.98
C LYS A 100 -17.09 -10.97 -12.87
N HIS A 101 -17.78 -9.83 -12.90
CA HIS A 101 -18.97 -9.65 -13.73
C HIS A 101 -18.66 -9.76 -15.22
N TYR A 102 -17.57 -9.12 -15.67
CA TYR A 102 -17.14 -9.17 -17.08
C TYR A 102 -16.27 -10.39 -17.40
N ASN A 103 -15.95 -11.22 -16.40
CA ASN A 103 -15.05 -12.38 -16.52
C ASN A 103 -13.68 -12.01 -17.10
N VAL A 104 -13.11 -10.91 -16.63
CA VAL A 104 -11.76 -10.45 -16.98
C VAL A 104 -10.99 -10.05 -15.72
N PRO A 105 -9.67 -10.17 -15.71
CA PRO A 105 -8.88 -9.63 -14.60
C PRO A 105 -8.95 -8.11 -14.54
N VAL A 106 -8.89 -7.53 -13.34
CA VAL A 106 -9.08 -6.09 -13.13
C VAL A 106 -8.12 -5.24 -13.98
N TYR A 107 -6.87 -5.70 -14.17
CA TYR A 107 -5.91 -4.94 -14.99
C TYR A 107 -6.40 -4.70 -16.43
N MET A 108 -7.23 -5.60 -16.99
CA MET A 108 -7.81 -5.40 -18.33
C MET A 108 -8.80 -4.24 -18.34
N LEU A 109 -9.55 -4.05 -17.24
CA LEU A 109 -10.46 -2.90 -17.07
C LEU A 109 -9.71 -1.59 -16.86
N LEU A 110 -8.46 -1.66 -16.37
CA LEU A 110 -7.61 -0.51 -16.09
C LEU A 110 -6.68 -0.11 -17.26
N GLY A 111 -6.87 -0.69 -18.44
CA GLY A 111 -6.11 -0.33 -19.63
C GLY A 111 -5.22 -1.44 -20.21
N GLY A 112 -5.25 -2.64 -19.63
CA GLY A 112 -4.58 -3.81 -20.16
C GLY A 112 -3.19 -4.06 -19.57
N ASN A 113 -2.49 -5.03 -20.15
CA ASN A 113 -1.18 -5.45 -19.70
C ASN A 113 -0.07 -4.56 -20.28
N VAL A 114 0.74 -3.98 -19.41
CA VAL A 114 1.91 -3.17 -19.79
C VAL A 114 3.21 -3.98 -19.70
N ARG A 115 3.24 -5.01 -18.85
CA ARG A 115 4.41 -5.88 -18.65
C ARG A 115 4.03 -7.22 -18.05
N ASP A 116 4.70 -8.27 -18.46
CA ASP A 116 4.39 -9.64 -18.04
C ASP A 116 4.94 -9.99 -16.65
N LYS A 117 5.99 -9.29 -16.21
CA LYS A 117 6.64 -9.49 -14.90
C LYS A 117 6.95 -8.17 -14.25
N LEU A 118 6.83 -8.14 -12.93
CA LEU A 118 7.25 -7.03 -12.08
C LEU A 118 8.57 -7.37 -11.40
N LYS A 119 9.48 -6.39 -11.39
CA LYS A 119 10.72 -6.48 -10.64
C LYS A 119 10.38 -6.33 -9.15
N CYS A 120 10.82 -7.29 -8.34
CA CYS A 120 10.55 -7.31 -6.92
C CYS A 120 11.82 -7.07 -6.10
N TYR A 121 11.67 -6.33 -5.01
CA TYR A 121 12.65 -6.22 -3.94
C TYR A 121 11.99 -6.57 -2.60
N THR A 122 12.79 -6.76 -1.56
CA THR A 122 12.29 -7.09 -0.22
C THR A 122 13.13 -6.41 0.87
N HIS A 123 12.74 -6.55 2.13
CA HIS A 123 13.47 -5.95 3.25
C HIS A 123 14.66 -6.81 3.67
N ALA A 124 15.79 -6.16 3.98
CA ALA A 124 16.94 -6.74 4.66
C ALA A 124 17.52 -5.74 5.66
N GLN A 125 17.95 -6.22 6.80
CA GLN A 125 18.55 -5.41 7.86
C GLN A 125 20.04 -5.68 8.07
N THR A 126 20.54 -6.77 7.49
CA THR A 126 21.94 -7.21 7.60
C THR A 126 22.48 -7.62 6.23
N GLY A 127 23.82 -7.62 6.08
CA GLY A 127 24.46 -8.11 4.87
C GLY A 127 24.15 -9.59 4.60
N LYS A 128 24.08 -10.40 5.65
CA LYS A 128 23.76 -11.84 5.53
C LYS A 128 22.37 -12.06 4.95
N GLU A 129 21.35 -11.34 5.47
CA GLU A 129 20.00 -11.40 4.92
C GLU A 129 19.96 -10.92 3.47
N ALA A 130 20.60 -9.80 3.18
CA ALA A 130 20.66 -9.23 1.84
C ALA A 130 21.31 -10.17 0.84
N TYR A 131 22.42 -10.83 1.21
CA TYR A 131 23.07 -11.85 0.38
C TYR A 131 22.11 -13.00 0.04
N HIS A 132 21.49 -13.59 1.05
CA HIS A 132 20.52 -14.68 0.88
C HIS A 132 19.37 -14.27 -0.07
N LEU A 133 18.78 -13.10 0.16
CA LEU A 133 17.65 -12.61 -0.64
C LEU A 133 18.05 -12.34 -2.09
N CYS A 134 19.20 -11.70 -2.33
CA CYS A 134 19.61 -11.30 -3.68
C CYS A 134 20.27 -12.43 -4.48
N HIS A 135 21.09 -13.28 -3.85
CA HIS A 135 21.90 -14.27 -4.55
C HIS A 135 21.32 -15.69 -4.50
N GLU A 136 20.60 -16.05 -3.43
CA GLU A 136 20.01 -17.38 -3.33
C GLU A 136 18.52 -17.39 -3.74
N LEU A 137 17.74 -16.34 -3.36
CA LEU A 137 16.32 -16.24 -3.73
C LEU A 137 16.05 -15.41 -4.99
N GLY A 138 17.07 -14.70 -5.54
CA GLY A 138 16.96 -14.02 -6.82
C GLY A 138 16.25 -12.68 -6.81
N PHE A 139 16.07 -12.03 -5.66
CA PHE A 139 15.54 -10.65 -5.61
C PHE A 139 16.49 -9.67 -6.31
N SER A 140 15.93 -8.68 -6.96
CA SER A 140 16.70 -7.68 -7.70
C SER A 140 17.39 -6.65 -6.81
N GLY A 141 16.96 -6.54 -5.57
CA GLY A 141 17.49 -5.60 -4.58
C GLY A 141 16.85 -5.77 -3.23
N VAL A 142 17.30 -4.97 -2.28
CA VAL A 142 16.79 -4.93 -0.91
C VAL A 142 16.56 -3.50 -0.43
N LYS A 143 15.58 -3.34 0.45
CA LYS A 143 15.28 -2.11 1.17
C LYS A 143 15.66 -2.29 2.64
N CYS A 144 16.52 -1.41 3.17
CA CYS A 144 16.77 -1.36 4.60
C CYS A 144 15.95 -0.23 5.23
N CYS A 145 15.36 -0.54 6.39
CA CYS A 145 14.69 0.48 7.18
C CYS A 145 15.71 1.31 7.95
N TYR A 146 15.43 2.61 8.11
CA TYR A 146 16.25 3.49 8.91
C TYR A 146 16.34 3.00 10.35
N ARG A 147 17.59 2.92 10.85
CA ARG A 147 17.89 2.73 12.27
C ARG A 147 18.72 3.92 12.74
N TYR A 148 18.18 4.68 13.67
CA TYR A 148 18.83 5.89 14.18
C TYR A 148 20.30 5.63 14.51
N GLY A 149 21.21 6.45 13.94
CA GLY A 149 22.65 6.41 14.15
C GLY A 149 23.41 5.23 13.51
N ARG A 150 22.75 4.32 12.76
CA ARG A 150 23.39 3.13 12.15
C ARG A 150 23.20 2.98 10.64
N LEU A 151 22.56 3.94 9.99
CA LEU A 151 22.24 3.81 8.56
C LEU A 151 23.50 3.55 7.72
N GLU A 152 24.54 4.36 7.89
CA GLU A 152 25.76 4.23 7.08
C GLU A 152 26.47 2.87 7.27
N ALA A 153 26.55 2.37 8.51
CA ALA A 153 27.12 1.06 8.80
C ALA A 153 26.31 -0.07 8.15
N ALA A 154 24.97 0.00 8.22
CA ALA A 154 24.09 -0.97 7.59
C ALA A 154 24.20 -0.93 6.06
N LEU A 155 24.25 0.25 5.45
CA LEU A 155 24.43 0.40 4.00
C LEU A 155 25.75 -0.17 3.52
N LYS A 156 26.83 0.05 4.28
CA LYS A 156 28.14 -0.53 3.99
C LYS A 156 28.09 -2.06 4.00
N GLU A 157 27.60 -2.63 5.09
CA GLU A 157 27.50 -4.09 5.26
C GLU A 157 26.65 -4.75 4.15
N ILE A 158 25.47 -4.14 3.87
CA ILE A 158 24.58 -4.66 2.83
C ILE A 158 25.23 -4.54 1.45
N ARG A 159 25.83 -3.40 1.12
CA ARG A 159 26.47 -3.17 -0.19
C ARG A 159 27.67 -4.10 -0.41
N GLU A 160 28.48 -4.36 0.62
CA GLU A 160 29.57 -5.34 0.56
C GLU A 160 29.03 -6.75 0.29
N ALA A 161 27.86 -7.08 0.81
CA ALA A 161 27.26 -8.40 0.62
C ALA A 161 26.60 -8.60 -0.76
N ILE A 162 25.93 -7.58 -1.32
CA ILE A 162 25.14 -7.73 -2.56
C ILE A 162 25.85 -7.23 -3.83
N GLY A 163 26.98 -6.52 -3.70
CA GLY A 163 27.63 -5.88 -4.86
C GLY A 163 26.88 -4.66 -5.38
N PHE A 164 27.36 -4.06 -6.48
CA PHE A 164 26.72 -2.87 -7.10
C PHE A 164 25.78 -3.21 -8.27
N ASP A 165 25.67 -4.46 -8.64
CA ASP A 165 24.73 -4.97 -9.64
C ASP A 165 23.31 -5.16 -9.09
N LYS A 166 23.17 -5.18 -7.76
CA LYS A 166 21.88 -5.23 -7.06
C LYS A 166 21.46 -3.87 -6.57
N GLU A 167 20.15 -3.64 -6.52
CA GLU A 167 19.60 -2.38 -6.04
C GLU A 167 19.54 -2.32 -4.50
N LEU A 168 19.80 -1.15 -3.96
CA LEU A 168 19.73 -0.86 -2.54
C LEU A 168 18.85 0.36 -2.33
N TYR A 169 17.85 0.22 -1.45
CA TYR A 169 16.87 1.25 -1.11
C TYR A 169 16.88 1.52 0.39
N VAL A 170 16.49 2.74 0.77
CA VAL A 170 16.39 3.15 2.16
C VAL A 170 14.98 3.66 2.43
N ASP A 171 14.41 3.25 3.56
CA ASP A 171 13.15 3.75 4.08
C ASP A 171 13.38 4.46 5.41
N GLN A 172 13.04 5.74 5.48
CA GLN A 172 13.29 6.58 6.66
C GLN A 172 12.04 6.85 7.50
N HIS A 173 10.84 6.45 7.04
CA HIS A 173 9.57 6.62 7.75
C HIS A 173 9.33 8.04 8.30
N GLY A 174 9.80 9.07 7.62
CA GLY A 174 9.61 10.46 8.04
C GLY A 174 10.22 10.85 9.39
N GLN A 175 11.20 10.08 9.90
CA GLN A 175 11.67 10.22 11.29
C GLN A 175 12.63 11.38 11.52
N LEU A 176 13.15 11.99 10.46
CA LEU A 176 14.19 13.02 10.56
C LEU A 176 13.71 14.38 10.08
N PRO A 177 14.20 15.47 10.72
CA PRO A 177 14.09 16.81 10.13
C PRO A 177 14.81 16.87 8.80
N ALA A 178 14.32 17.69 7.86
CA ALA A 178 14.81 17.78 6.49
C ALA A 178 16.34 17.96 6.36
N ALA A 179 16.94 18.83 7.17
CA ALA A 179 18.39 19.04 7.16
C ALA A 179 19.18 17.77 7.51
N LYS A 180 18.73 17.03 8.53
CA LYS A 180 19.37 15.76 8.94
C LYS A 180 19.19 14.68 7.89
N SER A 181 18.00 14.61 7.30
CA SER A 181 17.71 13.68 6.20
C SER A 181 18.63 13.96 5.00
N ALA A 182 18.76 15.22 4.59
CA ALA A 182 19.64 15.62 3.50
C ALA A 182 21.11 15.23 3.75
N ASP A 183 21.61 15.42 4.96
CA ASP A 183 22.97 15.01 5.32
C ASP A 183 23.16 13.49 5.22
N GLN A 184 22.18 12.72 5.67
CA GLN A 184 22.22 11.26 5.55
C GLN A 184 22.13 10.79 4.10
N MET A 185 21.29 11.42 3.29
CA MET A 185 21.20 11.10 1.85
C MET A 185 22.52 11.34 1.15
N LYS A 186 23.22 12.46 1.45
CA LYS A 186 24.56 12.73 0.92
C LYS A 186 25.59 11.67 1.36
N ALA A 187 25.59 11.30 2.65
CA ALA A 187 26.50 10.27 3.16
C ALA A 187 26.22 8.90 2.54
N ALA A 188 24.96 8.58 2.24
CA ALA A 188 24.55 7.33 1.66
C ALA A 188 24.80 7.22 0.13
N ALA A 189 25.00 8.34 -0.57
CA ALA A 189 25.19 8.36 -2.02
C ALA A 189 26.33 7.45 -2.49
N LYS A 190 27.43 7.36 -1.74
CA LYS A 190 28.57 6.48 -2.08
C LYS A 190 28.25 4.98 -2.07
N TYR A 191 27.14 4.58 -1.44
CA TYR A 191 26.68 3.20 -1.44
C TYR A 191 25.72 2.89 -2.60
N GLY A 192 25.49 3.84 -3.53
CA GLY A 192 24.62 3.64 -4.68
C GLY A 192 23.17 3.35 -4.29
N VAL A 193 22.65 4.06 -3.29
CA VAL A 193 21.22 3.98 -2.90
C VAL A 193 20.37 4.56 -4.02
N ALA A 194 19.45 3.76 -4.56
CA ALA A 194 18.65 4.11 -5.72
C ALA A 194 17.50 5.08 -5.37
N PHE A 195 16.90 4.94 -4.19
CA PHE A 195 15.97 5.94 -3.65
C PHE A 195 15.90 5.91 -2.11
N PHE A 196 15.42 7.02 -1.57
CA PHE A 196 15.03 7.16 -0.17
C PHE A 196 13.52 7.31 -0.11
N GLU A 197 12.86 6.40 0.60
CA GLU A 197 11.45 6.44 0.89
C GLU A 197 11.22 7.29 2.15
N GLU A 198 10.21 8.14 2.12
CA GLU A 198 9.81 9.01 3.23
C GLU A 198 10.98 9.70 3.96
N PRO A 199 11.83 10.45 3.24
CA PRO A 199 13.01 11.09 3.85
C PRO A 199 12.67 12.13 4.92
N VAL A 200 11.45 12.66 4.88
CA VAL A 200 10.89 13.64 5.82
C VAL A 200 9.45 13.29 6.15
N GLY A 201 8.92 13.84 7.24
CA GLY A 201 7.51 13.65 7.60
C GLY A 201 6.54 14.18 6.53
N PRO A 202 5.33 13.61 6.43
CA PRO A 202 4.34 13.94 5.40
C PRO A 202 3.82 15.37 5.48
N GLU A 203 4.06 16.08 6.57
CA GLU A 203 3.76 17.50 6.76
C GLU A 203 4.79 18.43 6.14
N ASN A 204 5.90 17.93 5.61
CA ASN A 204 6.97 18.70 5.00
C ASN A 204 6.94 18.49 3.48
N PHE A 205 6.35 19.44 2.78
CA PHE A 205 6.23 19.49 1.33
C PHE A 205 7.41 20.21 0.70
#